data_6c42f8538ae06ffe4b9157b306cb4d48
#
_entry.id   6c42f8538ae06ffe4b9157b306cb4d48
#
_cell.length_a   1.000
_cell.length_b   1.000
_cell.length_c   1.000
_cell.angle_alpha   90.00
_cell.angle_beta   90.00
_cell.angle_gamma   90.00
#
_symmetry.space_group_name_H-M   'P 1'
#
loop_
_entity.id
_entity.type
_entity.pdbx_description
1 polymer ?
#
loop_
_entity_poly.entity_id
_entity_poly.type
_entity_poly.pdbx_seq_one_letter_code
_entity_poly.pdbx_strand_id
1 'polypeptide(L)'
;MHPSHNTFSRQLHARFLTGVIIAAISAALLGLAQAAAQPPPSSIRQYPVGGPRQLDELPAGRFRSQLEALPPQAQERALAWLRSFHFTEQDLPSLHADAGGGILYACDLQLADPTPEPDEPPPLGEAAVPVSPFPPHLVFHSRPGASNVLYLNFCGETVVNTEWNTVVGRTEIPAVPFSTDSDLTTFSDAEQLAIKRIWQRVAEDYAPFNIDVTTERPATFTTRTAVALITRTTDANGNPNPYNTAGGVAYVNAFGTTTYAKYRPAWIYPGNLSNVESYIAEAASHEIGHNMGLSHDGKTDGTEYYGGHGSGDISWGPLMGTGYGRNVSQWSKGEYYLANNTQDDL
;
A
#
# COMPACT_ATOMS: atom_id res chain seq x y z
N MET A 1 50.86 69.44 30.78
CA MET A 1 49.88 70.50 30.49
C MET A 1 48.61 69.85 29.96
N HIS A 2 47.51 70.30 30.54
CA HIS A 2 46.25 69.57 30.62
C HIS A 2 45.52 69.31 29.36
N PRO A 3 44.64 68.24 29.34
CA PRO A 3 43.74 67.92 28.27
C PRO A 3 42.36 68.52 28.47
N SER A 4 41.66 68.85 27.42
CA SER A 4 40.23 69.21 27.40
C SER A 4 39.33 68.11 26.93
N HIS A 5 38.33 67.91 27.76
CA HIS A 5 37.26 66.92 27.62
C HIS A 5 36.36 67.09 26.36
N ASN A 6 35.89 65.99 25.80
CA ASN A 6 34.81 66.02 24.88
C ASN A 6 33.72 65.05 25.38
N THR A 7 32.72 65.60 26.01
CA THR A 7 31.52 64.91 26.61
C THR A 7 30.28 65.13 25.75
N PHE A 8 30.33 64.88 24.44
CA PHE A 8 29.16 65.14 23.59
C PHE A 8 28.69 63.93 22.72
N SER A 9 29.23 62.72 22.99
CA SER A 9 28.94 61.57 22.12
C SER A 9 28.08 60.46 22.75
N ARG A 10 27.52 60.59 23.94
CA ARG A 10 26.79 59.49 24.61
C ARG A 10 25.24 59.61 24.61
N GLN A 11 24.66 60.70 24.16
CA GLN A 11 23.20 60.86 24.20
C GLN A 11 22.48 60.61 22.85
N LEU A 12 23.17 60.44 21.73
CA LEU A 12 22.51 60.15 20.44
C LEU A 12 22.35 58.64 20.18
N HIS A 13 23.11 57.76 20.84
CA HIS A 13 22.99 56.32 20.59
C HIS A 13 21.85 55.64 21.37
N ALA A 14 21.36 56.22 22.42
CA ALA A 14 20.28 55.61 23.23
C ALA A 14 18.87 55.80 22.64
N ARG A 15 18.68 56.77 21.74
CA ARG A 15 17.38 57.01 21.11
C ARG A 15 17.15 56.24 19.81
N PHE A 16 18.21 55.76 19.17
CA PHE A 16 18.08 54.93 17.94
C PHE A 16 17.85 53.44 18.26
N LEU A 17 18.34 52.92 19.37
CA LEU A 17 18.12 51.51 19.74
C LEU A 17 16.69 51.22 20.21
N THR A 18 16.03 52.19 20.88
CA THR A 18 14.64 51.97 21.36
C THR A 18 13.61 51.99 20.23
N GLY A 19 13.85 52.76 19.16
CA GLY A 19 12.94 52.79 18.01
C GLY A 19 13.00 51.52 17.16
N VAL A 20 14.17 50.90 17.02
CA VAL A 20 14.36 49.68 16.21
C VAL A 20 13.80 48.45 16.93
N ILE A 21 13.89 48.37 18.27
CA ILE A 21 13.37 47.24 19.03
C ILE A 21 11.83 47.25 19.05
N ILE A 22 11.19 48.42 19.14
CA ILE A 22 9.72 48.53 19.11
C ILE A 22 9.16 48.18 17.70
N ALA A 23 9.84 48.56 16.61
CA ALA A 23 9.44 48.23 15.25
C ALA A 23 9.63 46.74 14.97
N ALA A 24 10.67 46.08 15.53
CA ALA A 24 10.91 44.65 15.36
C ALA A 24 9.89 43.78 16.12
N ILE A 25 9.48 44.23 17.32
CA ILE A 25 8.46 43.52 18.13
C ILE A 25 7.07 43.68 17.50
N SER A 26 6.75 44.84 16.93
CA SER A 26 5.48 45.07 16.25
C SER A 26 5.38 44.28 14.94
N ALA A 27 6.48 44.08 14.19
CA ALA A 27 6.52 43.23 13.02
C ALA A 27 6.40 41.72 13.34
N ALA A 28 6.98 41.27 14.47
CA ALA A 28 6.87 39.92 14.96
C ALA A 28 5.44 39.57 15.47
N LEU A 29 4.75 40.54 16.08
CA LEU A 29 3.36 40.36 16.53
C LEU A 29 2.34 40.43 15.40
N LEU A 30 2.61 41.13 14.29
CA LEU A 30 1.78 41.13 13.09
C LEU A 30 1.97 39.86 12.22
N GLY A 31 3.13 39.21 12.32
CA GLY A 31 3.40 37.91 11.66
C GLY A 31 2.73 36.72 12.32
N LEU A 32 2.34 36.82 13.60
CA LEU A 32 1.65 35.74 14.35
C LEU A 32 0.12 35.81 14.22
N ALA A 33 -0.45 36.82 13.60
CA ALA A 33 -1.90 37.00 13.51
C ALA A 33 -2.52 36.54 12.18
N GLN A 34 -1.76 35.88 11.31
CA GLN A 34 -2.27 35.32 10.05
C GLN A 34 -1.89 33.84 9.84
N ALA A 35 -1.92 33.03 10.89
CA ALA A 35 -2.32 31.66 10.69
C ALA A 35 -3.82 31.71 10.41
N ALA A 36 -4.19 31.85 9.13
CA ALA A 36 -5.57 31.66 8.71
C ALA A 36 -5.99 30.31 9.28
N ALA A 37 -7.04 30.32 10.12
CA ALA A 37 -7.66 29.08 10.57
C ALA A 37 -8.02 28.31 9.29
N GLN A 38 -7.33 27.21 9.05
CA GLN A 38 -7.72 26.31 7.98
C GLN A 38 -9.18 25.96 8.22
N PRO A 39 -10.03 26.00 7.16
CA PRO A 39 -11.40 25.54 7.30
C PRO A 39 -11.35 24.14 7.94
N PRO A 40 -12.29 23.82 8.84
CA PRO A 40 -12.35 22.48 9.41
C PRO A 40 -12.37 21.50 8.23
N PRO A 41 -11.59 20.40 8.32
CA PRO A 41 -11.57 19.40 7.25
C PRO A 41 -13.00 18.99 6.95
N SER A 42 -13.37 18.98 5.67
CA SER A 42 -14.68 18.46 5.24
C SER A 42 -14.81 17.06 5.84
N SER A 43 -15.91 16.81 6.56
CA SER A 43 -16.13 15.50 7.16
C SER A 43 -16.29 14.49 6.03
N ILE A 44 -15.25 13.69 5.78
CA ILE A 44 -15.30 12.59 4.83
C ILE A 44 -16.28 11.56 5.34
N ARG A 45 -17.12 11.07 4.45
CA ARG A 45 -18.11 10.07 4.79
C ARG A 45 -17.42 8.76 5.13
N GLN A 46 -17.74 8.26 6.31
CA GLN A 46 -17.27 6.98 6.84
C GLN A 46 -18.36 5.93 6.66
N TYR A 47 -17.95 4.73 6.28
CA TYR A 47 -18.80 3.54 6.21
C TYR A 47 -18.25 2.51 7.20
N PRO A 48 -18.72 2.53 8.46
CA PRO A 48 -18.28 1.57 9.45
C PRO A 48 -18.78 0.16 9.13
N VAL A 49 -18.25 -0.84 9.78
CA VAL A 49 -18.78 -2.20 9.76
C VAL A 49 -20.30 -2.16 10.05
N GLY A 50 -21.10 -2.77 9.17
CA GLY A 50 -22.55 -2.70 9.21
C GLY A 50 -23.21 -1.69 8.26
N GLY A 51 -22.45 -0.83 7.61
CA GLY A 51 -22.89 0.11 6.57
C GLY A 51 -22.16 -0.11 5.23
N PRO A 52 -22.68 0.34 4.08
CA PRO A 52 -24.02 0.88 3.82
C PRO A 52 -25.12 -0.21 3.84
N ARG A 53 -26.36 0.18 4.10
CA ARG A 53 -27.51 -0.75 4.07
C ARG A 53 -28.19 -0.82 2.71
N GLN A 54 -28.11 0.30 1.96
CA GLN A 54 -28.71 0.46 0.64
C GLN A 54 -27.72 1.14 -0.31
N LEU A 55 -27.88 0.92 -1.62
CA LEU A 55 -26.95 1.46 -2.63
C LEU A 55 -27.00 3.00 -2.71
N ASP A 56 -28.15 3.60 -2.41
CA ASP A 56 -28.34 5.04 -2.42
C ASP A 56 -27.64 5.78 -1.28
N GLU A 57 -27.17 5.05 -0.27
CA GLU A 57 -26.28 5.59 0.77
C GLU A 57 -24.86 5.85 0.24
N LEU A 58 -24.47 5.21 -0.87
CA LEU A 58 -23.23 5.51 -1.57
C LEU A 58 -23.41 6.76 -2.45
N PRO A 59 -22.42 7.63 -2.56
CA PRO A 59 -22.48 8.77 -3.48
C PRO A 59 -22.62 8.30 -4.94
N ALA A 60 -23.25 9.11 -5.76
CA ALA A 60 -23.32 8.86 -7.19
C ALA A 60 -21.90 8.81 -7.79
N GLY A 61 -21.61 7.78 -8.59
CA GLY A 61 -20.29 7.60 -9.18
C GLY A 61 -20.11 6.20 -9.78
N ARG A 62 -18.90 5.95 -10.27
CA ARG A 62 -18.54 4.70 -10.95
C ARG A 62 -18.90 3.46 -10.13
N PHE A 63 -18.46 3.39 -8.88
CA PHE A 63 -18.64 2.21 -8.04
C PHE A 63 -20.13 1.93 -7.76
N ARG A 64 -20.90 2.96 -7.36
CA ARG A 64 -22.36 2.81 -7.18
C ARG A 64 -23.06 2.35 -8.46
N SER A 65 -22.74 2.96 -9.62
CA SER A 65 -23.32 2.55 -10.89
C SER A 65 -22.95 1.12 -11.26
N GLN A 66 -21.74 0.67 -10.95
CA GLN A 66 -21.33 -0.73 -11.13
C GLN A 66 -22.19 -1.67 -10.26
N LEU A 67 -22.44 -1.32 -9.00
CA LEU A 67 -23.29 -2.12 -8.12
C LEU A 67 -24.75 -2.15 -8.59
N GLU A 68 -25.31 -1.02 -9.04
CA GLU A 68 -26.67 -0.90 -9.56
C GLU A 68 -26.89 -1.74 -10.83
N ALA A 69 -25.82 -1.96 -11.61
CA ALA A 69 -25.86 -2.79 -12.81
C ALA A 69 -25.81 -4.31 -12.54
N LEU A 70 -25.49 -4.74 -11.33
CA LEU A 70 -25.44 -6.15 -10.97
C LEU A 70 -26.85 -6.79 -10.92
N PRO A 71 -26.98 -8.10 -11.16
CA PRO A 71 -28.22 -8.82 -10.85
C PRO A 71 -28.62 -8.69 -9.37
N PRO A 72 -29.92 -8.72 -9.02
CA PRO A 72 -30.38 -8.47 -7.64
C PRO A 72 -29.66 -9.29 -6.57
N GLN A 73 -29.42 -10.58 -6.80
CA GLN A 73 -28.71 -11.45 -5.87
C GLN A 73 -27.25 -11.04 -5.68
N ALA A 74 -26.59 -10.56 -6.74
CA ALA A 74 -25.21 -10.05 -6.66
C ALA A 74 -25.17 -8.69 -5.94
N GLN A 75 -26.18 -7.82 -6.13
CA GLN A 75 -26.31 -6.57 -5.37
C GLN A 75 -26.45 -6.84 -3.86
N GLU A 76 -27.31 -7.81 -3.47
CA GLU A 76 -27.45 -8.19 -2.06
C GLU A 76 -26.15 -8.71 -1.47
N ARG A 77 -25.42 -9.54 -2.23
CA ARG A 77 -24.09 -10.03 -1.82
C ARG A 77 -23.10 -8.88 -1.67
N ALA A 78 -23.01 -7.98 -2.64
CA ALA A 78 -22.12 -6.85 -2.61
C ALA A 78 -22.39 -5.94 -1.40
N LEU A 79 -23.65 -5.63 -1.11
CA LEU A 79 -24.04 -4.89 0.07
C LEU A 79 -23.70 -5.63 1.36
N ALA A 80 -23.92 -6.96 1.41
CA ALA A 80 -23.55 -7.77 2.55
C ALA A 80 -22.03 -7.75 2.77
N TRP A 81 -21.26 -7.77 1.68
CA TRP A 81 -19.80 -7.71 1.73
C TRP A 81 -19.31 -6.34 2.20
N LEU A 82 -19.82 -5.24 1.63
CA LEU A 82 -19.48 -3.87 2.06
C LEU A 82 -19.75 -3.64 3.57
N ARG A 83 -20.74 -4.30 4.13
CA ARG A 83 -21.03 -4.25 5.58
C ARG A 83 -20.04 -5.02 6.44
N SER A 84 -19.16 -5.82 5.85
CA SER A 84 -18.25 -6.69 6.60
C SER A 84 -16.89 -6.03 6.95
N PHE A 85 -16.59 -4.88 6.37
CA PHE A 85 -15.36 -4.12 6.63
C PHE A 85 -15.63 -2.62 6.70
N HIS A 86 -14.69 -1.87 7.24
CA HIS A 86 -14.73 -0.40 7.27
C HIS A 86 -14.15 0.16 5.96
N PHE A 87 -14.70 1.24 5.45
CA PHE A 87 -14.13 2.02 4.35
C PHE A 87 -14.61 3.46 4.39
N THR A 88 -14.00 4.32 3.59
CA THR A 88 -14.34 5.75 3.48
C THR A 88 -14.85 6.09 2.08
N GLU A 89 -15.41 7.26 1.92
CA GLU A 89 -15.79 7.77 0.59
C GLU A 89 -14.60 7.86 -0.37
N GLN A 90 -13.39 8.01 0.16
CA GLN A 90 -12.16 8.10 -0.61
C GLN A 90 -11.71 6.76 -1.20
N ASP A 91 -12.13 5.65 -0.64
CA ASP A 91 -11.84 4.31 -1.17
C ASP A 91 -12.66 3.98 -2.44
N LEU A 92 -13.76 4.70 -2.71
CA LEU A 92 -14.67 4.39 -3.81
C LEU A 92 -14.03 4.40 -5.21
N PRO A 93 -13.02 5.22 -5.52
CA PRO A 93 -12.31 5.13 -6.79
C PRO A 93 -11.58 3.81 -7.02
N SER A 94 -11.02 3.20 -5.99
CA SER A 94 -10.27 1.93 -6.05
C SER A 94 -11.11 0.70 -5.79
N LEU A 95 -12.32 0.86 -5.20
CA LEU A 95 -13.26 -0.23 -5.00
C LEU A 95 -13.93 -0.67 -6.31
N HIS A 96 -14.01 -1.99 -6.50
CA HIS A 96 -14.67 -2.64 -7.61
C HIS A 96 -15.58 -3.79 -7.12
N ALA A 97 -16.55 -4.15 -7.93
CA ALA A 97 -17.36 -5.34 -7.71
C ALA A 97 -17.23 -6.29 -8.89
N ASP A 98 -17.08 -7.58 -8.62
CA ASP A 98 -17.21 -8.61 -9.66
C ASP A 98 -18.68 -8.90 -10.02
N ALA A 99 -18.91 -9.67 -11.07
CA ALA A 99 -20.26 -10.00 -11.53
C ALA A 99 -21.10 -10.79 -10.50
N GLY A 100 -20.45 -11.44 -9.54
CA GLY A 100 -21.08 -12.18 -8.44
C GLY A 100 -21.32 -11.33 -7.20
N GLY A 101 -20.89 -10.07 -7.16
CA GLY A 101 -20.99 -9.17 -6.02
C GLY A 101 -19.83 -9.31 -5.01
N GLY A 102 -18.71 -9.90 -5.40
CA GLY A 102 -17.46 -9.87 -4.64
C GLY A 102 -16.84 -8.48 -4.69
N ILE A 103 -16.29 -8.00 -3.58
CA ILE A 103 -15.71 -6.66 -3.48
C ILE A 103 -14.18 -6.76 -3.43
N LEU A 104 -13.52 -5.93 -4.22
CA LEU A 104 -12.06 -5.89 -4.33
C LEU A 104 -11.54 -4.46 -4.43
N TYR A 105 -10.29 -4.27 -4.05
CA TYR A 105 -9.50 -3.08 -4.33
C TYR A 105 -8.62 -3.34 -5.56
N ALA A 106 -8.53 -2.35 -6.46
CA ALA A 106 -7.53 -2.28 -7.50
C ALA A 106 -6.73 -0.98 -7.29
N CYS A 107 -5.51 -1.13 -6.79
CA CYS A 107 -4.72 -0.03 -6.28
C CYS A 107 -3.87 0.59 -7.39
N ASP A 108 -4.40 1.66 -8.02
CA ASP A 108 -3.68 2.48 -8.99
C ASP A 108 -2.73 3.41 -8.24
N LEU A 109 -1.55 2.91 -7.92
CA LEU A 109 -0.56 3.62 -7.13
C LEU A 109 0.14 4.68 -7.99
N GLN A 110 0.01 5.94 -7.60
CA GLN A 110 0.85 7.02 -8.12
C GLN A 110 2.21 6.95 -7.42
N LEU A 111 3.16 6.24 -8.03
CA LEU A 111 4.51 6.13 -7.48
C LEU A 111 5.20 7.50 -7.54
N ALA A 112 5.77 7.93 -6.41
CA ALA A 112 6.83 8.93 -6.44
C ALA A 112 8.06 8.35 -7.14
N ASP A 113 8.92 9.22 -7.68
CA ASP A 113 10.22 8.76 -8.20
C ASP A 113 10.93 7.91 -7.14
N PRO A 114 11.44 6.71 -7.51
CA PRO A 114 12.10 5.84 -6.55
C PRO A 114 13.29 6.57 -5.94
N THR A 115 13.32 6.63 -4.60
CA THR A 115 14.58 6.97 -3.90
C THR A 115 15.55 5.84 -4.19
N PRO A 116 16.79 6.13 -4.65
CA PRO A 116 17.80 5.10 -4.84
C PRO A 116 17.98 4.35 -3.52
N GLU A 117 17.75 3.03 -3.54
CA GLU A 117 18.17 2.19 -2.42
C GLU A 117 19.70 2.34 -2.27
N PRO A 118 20.23 2.28 -1.03
CA PRO A 118 21.68 2.26 -0.85
C PRO A 118 22.25 1.13 -1.69
N ASP A 119 23.25 1.45 -2.54
CA ASP A 119 24.01 0.47 -3.33
C ASP A 119 24.70 -0.54 -2.39
N GLU A 120 23.97 -1.53 -1.91
CA GLU A 120 24.64 -2.77 -1.51
C GLU A 120 25.12 -3.42 -2.81
N PRO A 121 26.45 -3.65 -2.94
CA PRO A 121 26.96 -4.34 -4.11
C PRO A 121 26.23 -5.67 -4.25
N PRO A 122 25.82 -6.06 -5.48
CA PRO A 122 25.22 -7.36 -5.69
C PRO A 122 26.16 -8.43 -5.13
N PRO A 123 25.66 -9.46 -4.43
CA PRO A 123 26.50 -10.56 -4.01
C PRO A 123 27.20 -11.13 -5.23
N LEU A 124 28.51 -11.31 -5.12
CA LEU A 124 29.36 -11.78 -6.22
C LEU A 124 28.85 -13.14 -6.72
N GLY A 125 28.19 -13.13 -7.88
CA GLY A 125 28.15 -14.22 -8.82
C GLY A 125 27.51 -15.52 -8.36
N GLU A 126 26.26 -15.50 -7.94
CA GLU A 126 25.45 -16.72 -8.01
C GLU A 126 24.95 -16.87 -9.45
N ALA A 127 25.20 -18.01 -10.09
CA ALA A 127 24.75 -18.24 -11.46
C ALA A 127 23.21 -18.28 -11.50
N ALA A 128 22.61 -17.85 -12.62
CA ALA A 128 21.17 -17.97 -12.84
C ALA A 128 20.68 -19.38 -12.54
N VAL A 129 19.56 -19.49 -11.81
CA VAL A 129 19.00 -20.77 -11.35
C VAL A 129 17.62 -21.00 -11.95
N PRO A 130 17.24 -22.27 -12.26
CA PRO A 130 15.92 -22.55 -12.79
C PRO A 130 14.79 -22.08 -11.86
N VAL A 131 13.71 -21.54 -12.43
CA VAL A 131 12.48 -21.20 -11.69
C VAL A 131 11.82 -22.44 -11.09
N SER A 132 11.94 -23.59 -11.76
CA SER A 132 11.32 -24.85 -11.34
C SER A 132 12.31 -26.04 -11.50
N PRO A 133 12.51 -26.86 -10.45
CA PRO A 133 11.93 -26.70 -9.11
C PRO A 133 12.45 -25.43 -8.41
N PHE A 134 11.63 -24.86 -7.53
CA PHE A 134 12.01 -23.61 -6.83
C PHE A 134 13.32 -23.83 -6.07
N PRO A 135 14.28 -22.89 -6.20
CA PRO A 135 15.63 -23.09 -5.67
C PRO A 135 15.63 -23.20 -4.14
N PRO A 136 16.25 -24.23 -3.55
CA PRO A 136 16.21 -24.43 -2.09
C PRO A 136 16.80 -23.28 -1.27
N HIS A 137 17.80 -22.56 -1.81
CA HIS A 137 18.42 -21.42 -1.12
C HIS A 137 17.55 -20.16 -1.11
N LEU A 138 16.46 -20.14 -1.91
CA LEU A 138 15.45 -19.10 -1.90
C LEU A 138 14.21 -19.48 -1.08
N VAL A 139 14.21 -20.63 -0.42
CA VAL A 139 13.15 -21.04 0.50
C VAL A 139 13.36 -20.35 1.85
N PHE A 140 12.44 -19.47 2.18
CA PHE A 140 12.47 -18.66 3.41
C PHE A 140 11.20 -18.85 4.22
N HIS A 141 11.31 -18.73 5.54
CA HIS A 141 10.23 -18.75 6.52
C HIS A 141 10.49 -17.72 7.61
N SER A 142 9.52 -16.88 7.91
CA SER A 142 9.63 -15.89 8.99
C SER A 142 9.24 -16.45 10.36
N ARG A 143 8.25 -17.36 10.39
CA ARG A 143 7.71 -17.95 11.61
C ARG A 143 7.21 -19.39 11.37
N PRO A 144 8.11 -20.37 11.19
CA PRO A 144 7.72 -21.75 10.95
C PRO A 144 6.76 -22.29 12.01
N GLY A 145 5.66 -22.90 11.57
CA GLY A 145 4.64 -23.45 12.48
C GLY A 145 3.56 -22.45 12.93
N ALA A 146 3.57 -21.23 12.43
CA ALA A 146 2.46 -20.29 12.64
C ALA A 146 1.15 -20.85 12.10
N SER A 147 0.03 -20.44 12.70
CA SER A 147 -1.32 -20.92 12.31
C SER A 147 -1.80 -20.33 10.98
N ASN A 148 -1.25 -19.21 10.56
CA ASN A 148 -1.53 -18.57 9.30
C ASN A 148 -0.26 -18.56 8.44
N VAL A 149 -0.44 -18.60 7.12
CA VAL A 149 0.65 -18.57 6.15
C VAL A 149 0.39 -17.48 5.12
N LEU A 150 1.42 -16.70 4.82
CA LEU A 150 1.46 -15.81 3.66
C LEU A 150 2.51 -16.36 2.68
N TYR A 151 2.03 -16.93 1.59
CA TYR A 151 2.88 -17.45 0.53
C TYR A 151 3.16 -16.37 -0.52
N LEU A 152 4.42 -16.00 -0.67
CA LEU A 152 4.91 -15.15 -1.74
C LEU A 152 5.25 -16.03 -2.95
N ASN A 153 4.40 -16.02 -3.96
CA ASN A 153 4.54 -16.85 -5.15
C ASN A 153 5.33 -16.13 -6.24
N PHE A 154 6.59 -16.47 -6.38
CA PHE A 154 7.47 -15.96 -7.46
C PHE A 154 7.53 -16.90 -8.68
N CYS A 155 6.99 -18.12 -8.57
CA CYS A 155 7.08 -19.13 -9.65
C CYS A 155 6.01 -18.97 -10.73
N GLY A 156 5.03 -18.08 -10.53
CA GLY A 156 3.82 -18.11 -11.31
C GLY A 156 2.95 -19.33 -11.01
N GLU A 157 1.73 -19.34 -11.52
CA GLU A 157 0.82 -20.49 -11.44
C GLU A 157 -0.33 -20.35 -12.44
N THR A 158 -0.94 -21.45 -12.83
CA THR A 158 -2.18 -21.41 -13.57
C THR A 158 -3.35 -21.24 -12.60
N VAL A 159 -3.91 -20.01 -12.56
CA VAL A 159 -5.06 -19.70 -11.70
C VAL A 159 -6.34 -20.23 -12.35
N VAL A 160 -7.06 -21.09 -11.62
CA VAL A 160 -8.29 -21.75 -12.06
C VAL A 160 -9.33 -21.79 -10.93
N ASN A 161 -10.61 -21.85 -11.32
CA ASN A 161 -11.74 -22.00 -10.40
C ASN A 161 -11.84 -20.87 -9.35
N THR A 162 -11.39 -19.67 -9.71
CA THR A 162 -11.47 -18.46 -8.86
C THR A 162 -12.41 -17.44 -9.49
N GLU A 163 -12.80 -16.44 -8.73
CA GLU A 163 -13.58 -15.30 -9.26
C GLU A 163 -12.74 -14.46 -10.24
N TRP A 164 -11.41 -14.50 -10.15
CA TRP A 164 -10.52 -13.88 -11.14
C TRP A 164 -10.75 -14.44 -12.55
N ASN A 165 -11.04 -15.73 -12.67
CA ASN A 165 -11.37 -16.35 -13.95
C ASN A 165 -12.65 -15.77 -14.54
N THR A 166 -13.64 -15.49 -13.69
CA THR A 166 -14.90 -14.82 -14.08
C THR A 166 -14.63 -13.36 -14.49
N VAL A 167 -13.82 -12.63 -13.73
CA VAL A 167 -13.45 -11.24 -14.01
C VAL A 167 -12.83 -11.09 -15.40
N VAL A 168 -11.92 -11.98 -15.80
CA VAL A 168 -11.26 -11.91 -17.11
C VAL A 168 -11.97 -12.73 -18.20
N GLY A 169 -13.05 -13.46 -17.86
CA GLY A 169 -13.81 -14.28 -18.81
C GLY A 169 -13.02 -15.49 -19.36
N ARG A 170 -12.11 -16.07 -18.57
CA ARG A 170 -11.24 -17.19 -18.98
C ARG A 170 -11.25 -18.29 -17.91
N THR A 171 -11.28 -19.55 -18.35
CA THR A 171 -11.23 -20.70 -17.46
C THR A 171 -9.87 -20.89 -16.77
N GLU A 172 -8.82 -20.42 -17.41
CA GLU A 172 -7.44 -20.52 -16.95
C GLU A 172 -6.72 -19.19 -17.14
N ILE A 173 -5.87 -18.82 -16.18
CA ILE A 173 -4.97 -17.67 -16.25
C ILE A 173 -3.56 -18.20 -15.95
N PRO A 174 -2.77 -18.56 -16.97
CA PRO A 174 -1.41 -19.07 -16.77
C PRO A 174 -0.45 -17.92 -16.47
N ALA A 175 -0.46 -17.45 -15.22
CA ALA A 175 0.42 -16.39 -14.74
C ALA A 175 1.89 -16.85 -14.79
N VAL A 176 2.75 -15.99 -15.33
CA VAL A 176 4.17 -16.29 -15.51
C VAL A 176 4.96 -16.05 -14.22
N PRO A 177 6.17 -16.63 -14.08
CA PRO A 177 7.07 -16.33 -12.98
C PRO A 177 7.41 -14.84 -12.86
N PHE A 178 7.81 -14.42 -11.66
CA PHE A 178 8.47 -13.14 -11.44
C PHE A 178 9.69 -13.05 -12.33
N SER A 179 9.83 -11.93 -13.03
CA SER A 179 11.03 -11.64 -13.80
C SER A 179 11.12 -10.12 -14.06
N THR A 180 12.32 -9.60 -13.94
CA THR A 180 12.68 -8.22 -14.27
C THR A 180 13.36 -8.09 -15.63
N ASP A 181 13.65 -9.22 -16.27
CA ASP A 181 14.20 -9.31 -17.62
C ASP A 181 13.22 -10.05 -18.58
N SER A 182 13.69 -10.65 -19.63
CA SER A 182 12.88 -11.39 -20.59
C SER A 182 12.89 -12.91 -20.39
N ASP A 183 13.76 -13.44 -19.51
CA ASP A 183 13.85 -14.86 -19.20
C ASP A 183 12.79 -15.21 -18.13
N LEU A 184 11.95 -16.18 -18.47
CA LEU A 184 10.92 -16.72 -17.57
C LEU A 184 11.27 -18.13 -17.08
N THR A 185 12.47 -18.61 -17.40
CA THR A 185 12.89 -19.99 -17.11
C THR A 185 13.91 -20.05 -15.98
N THR A 186 14.63 -18.96 -15.74
CA THR A 186 15.61 -18.85 -14.66
C THR A 186 15.40 -17.57 -13.84
N PHE A 187 15.88 -17.57 -12.61
CA PHE A 187 16.11 -16.36 -11.83
C PHE A 187 17.58 -15.95 -11.94
N SER A 188 17.82 -14.77 -12.48
CA SER A 188 19.14 -14.13 -12.48
C SER A 188 19.61 -13.82 -11.05
N ASP A 189 20.89 -13.52 -10.86
CA ASP A 189 21.44 -13.12 -9.55
C ASP A 189 20.69 -11.92 -8.96
N ALA A 190 20.33 -10.94 -9.81
CA ALA A 190 19.56 -9.77 -9.38
C ALA A 190 18.15 -10.16 -8.91
N GLU A 191 17.49 -11.05 -9.63
CA GLU A 191 16.15 -11.53 -9.24
C GLU A 191 16.17 -12.39 -7.98
N GLN A 192 17.20 -13.21 -7.79
CA GLN A 192 17.38 -13.96 -6.55
C GLN A 192 17.56 -13.03 -5.35
N LEU A 193 18.35 -11.97 -5.51
CA LEU A 193 18.51 -10.93 -4.49
C LEU A 193 17.20 -10.18 -4.24
N ALA A 194 16.47 -9.83 -5.30
CA ALA A 194 15.17 -9.17 -5.21
C ALA A 194 14.16 -10.04 -4.46
N ILE A 195 14.05 -11.34 -4.77
CA ILE A 195 13.19 -12.30 -4.06
C ILE A 195 13.49 -12.30 -2.56
N LYS A 196 14.78 -12.37 -2.19
CA LYS A 196 15.21 -12.33 -0.80
C LYS A 196 14.82 -11.03 -0.10
N ARG A 197 15.08 -9.88 -0.72
CA ARG A 197 14.78 -8.56 -0.15
C ARG A 197 13.28 -8.30 -0.03
N ILE A 198 12.49 -8.69 -1.03
CA ILE A 198 11.03 -8.62 -0.98
C ILE A 198 10.51 -9.46 0.18
N TRP A 199 10.99 -10.71 0.30
CA TRP A 199 10.60 -11.57 1.43
C TRP A 199 10.98 -10.97 2.78
N GLN A 200 12.19 -10.40 2.94
CA GLN A 200 12.64 -9.80 4.18
C GLN A 200 11.74 -8.66 4.64
N ARG A 201 11.35 -7.76 3.72
CA ARG A 201 10.47 -6.62 4.00
C ARG A 201 9.06 -7.08 4.38
N VAL A 202 8.45 -7.97 3.61
CA VAL A 202 7.14 -8.52 3.94
C VAL A 202 7.17 -9.30 5.27
N ALA A 203 8.24 -10.03 5.55
CA ALA A 203 8.41 -10.73 6.82
C ALA A 203 8.53 -9.77 8.01
N GLU A 204 9.14 -8.59 7.82
CA GLU A 204 9.19 -7.52 8.82
C GLU A 204 7.80 -6.93 9.07
N ASP A 205 7.06 -6.59 8.00
CA ASP A 205 5.70 -6.05 8.09
C ASP A 205 4.77 -6.98 8.87
N TYR A 206 4.86 -8.27 8.64
CA TYR A 206 4.03 -9.27 9.31
C TYR A 206 4.61 -9.84 10.61
N ALA A 207 5.76 -9.33 11.09
CA ALA A 207 6.39 -9.80 12.31
C ALA A 207 5.51 -9.71 13.58
N PRO A 208 4.63 -8.70 13.75
CA PRO A 208 3.72 -8.63 14.89
C PRO A 208 2.69 -9.76 14.93
N PHE A 209 2.36 -10.37 13.79
CA PHE A 209 1.26 -11.32 13.65
C PHE A 209 1.71 -12.78 13.79
N ASN A 210 0.74 -13.67 14.06
CA ASN A 210 0.98 -15.11 14.02
C ASN A 210 0.84 -15.66 12.60
N ILE A 211 1.75 -15.22 11.72
CA ILE A 211 1.79 -15.52 10.29
C ILE A 211 3.22 -15.94 9.92
N ASP A 212 3.35 -17.04 9.20
CA ASP A 212 4.60 -17.43 8.54
C ASP A 212 4.61 -16.86 7.11
N VAL A 213 5.45 -15.86 6.87
CA VAL A 213 5.73 -15.36 5.52
C VAL A 213 6.74 -16.28 4.88
N THR A 214 6.35 -16.95 3.81
CA THR A 214 7.21 -17.97 3.18
C THR A 214 7.23 -17.84 1.66
N THR A 215 8.35 -18.21 1.07
CA THR A 215 8.52 -18.42 -0.36
C THR A 215 8.34 -19.89 -0.76
N GLU A 216 8.22 -20.81 0.22
CA GLU A 216 7.91 -22.20 -0.03
C GLU A 216 6.44 -22.40 -0.35
N ARG A 217 6.17 -23.07 -1.49
CA ARG A 217 4.79 -23.39 -1.85
C ARG A 217 4.17 -24.34 -0.82
N PRO A 218 3.10 -23.95 -0.11
CA PRO A 218 2.44 -24.82 0.85
C PRO A 218 1.93 -26.10 0.20
N ALA A 219 2.14 -27.23 0.86
CA ALA A 219 1.62 -28.52 0.40
C ALA A 219 0.08 -28.54 0.35
N THR A 220 -0.57 -27.74 1.19
CA THR A 220 -2.03 -27.60 1.25
C THR A 220 -2.41 -26.14 1.43
N PHE A 221 -3.29 -25.65 0.59
CA PHE A 221 -3.87 -24.29 0.70
C PHE A 221 -5.16 -24.36 1.50
N THR A 222 -5.15 -23.77 2.68
CA THR A 222 -6.32 -23.68 3.57
C THR A 222 -6.96 -22.29 3.50
N THR A 223 -8.03 -22.04 4.26
CA THR A 223 -8.59 -20.70 4.44
C THR A 223 -7.63 -19.75 5.16
N ARG A 224 -6.58 -20.28 5.79
CA ARG A 224 -5.53 -19.52 6.51
C ARG A 224 -4.23 -19.40 5.72
N THR A 225 -4.29 -19.66 4.40
CA THR A 225 -3.14 -19.53 3.50
C THR A 225 -3.41 -18.38 2.54
N ALA A 226 -2.87 -17.20 2.81
CA ALA A 226 -2.84 -16.08 1.89
C ALA A 226 -1.81 -16.32 0.79
N VAL A 227 -2.05 -15.78 -0.40
CA VAL A 227 -1.15 -15.90 -1.56
C VAL A 227 -0.99 -14.53 -2.19
N ALA A 228 0.22 -14.02 -2.21
CA ALA A 228 0.63 -12.88 -3.03
C ALA A 228 1.34 -13.43 -4.29
N LEU A 229 0.68 -13.32 -5.44
CA LEU A 229 1.22 -13.77 -6.72
C LEU A 229 1.95 -12.60 -7.39
N ILE A 230 3.28 -12.67 -7.38
CA ILE A 230 4.16 -11.65 -7.94
C ILE A 230 4.47 -12.05 -9.38
N THR A 231 3.85 -11.36 -10.34
CA THR A 231 3.84 -11.77 -11.75
C THR A 231 3.76 -10.57 -12.69
N ARG A 232 3.87 -10.78 -13.97
CA ARG A 232 3.70 -9.74 -14.99
C ARG A 232 2.22 -9.35 -15.15
N THR A 233 1.99 -8.20 -15.80
CA THR A 233 0.66 -7.69 -16.15
C THR A 233 -0.05 -8.54 -17.21
N THR A 234 0.66 -9.46 -17.86
CA THR A 234 0.13 -10.39 -18.86
C THR A 234 0.48 -11.84 -18.52
N ASP A 235 -0.40 -12.76 -18.89
CA ASP A 235 -0.19 -14.19 -18.75
C ASP A 235 0.76 -14.77 -19.82
N ALA A 236 1.04 -16.08 -19.75
CA ALA A 236 1.93 -16.78 -20.69
C ALA A 236 1.44 -16.74 -22.15
N ASN A 237 0.16 -16.46 -22.38
CA ASN A 237 -0.43 -16.33 -23.71
C ASN A 237 -0.48 -14.87 -24.19
N GLY A 238 0.06 -13.93 -23.41
CA GLY A 238 0.03 -12.50 -23.70
C GLY A 238 -1.29 -11.80 -23.39
N ASN A 239 -2.25 -12.48 -22.74
CA ASN A 239 -3.50 -11.86 -22.37
C ASN A 239 -3.34 -11.04 -21.06
N PRO A 240 -4.09 -9.93 -20.90
CA PRO A 240 -4.07 -9.15 -19.67
C PRO A 240 -4.49 -9.98 -18.46
N ASN A 241 -3.74 -9.87 -17.37
CA ASN A 241 -4.12 -10.36 -16.05
C ASN A 241 -5.19 -9.46 -15.42
N PRO A 242 -5.90 -9.88 -14.34
CA PRO A 242 -6.94 -9.06 -13.72
C PRO A 242 -6.42 -7.68 -13.31
N TYR A 243 -7.12 -6.60 -13.70
CA TYR A 243 -6.77 -5.21 -13.33
C TYR A 243 -5.29 -4.85 -13.58
N ASN A 244 -4.77 -5.27 -14.71
CA ASN A 244 -3.35 -5.24 -15.07
C ASN A 244 -2.71 -3.83 -15.19
N THR A 245 -3.46 -2.77 -14.97
CA THR A 245 -2.96 -1.38 -14.87
C THR A 245 -2.62 -0.98 -13.44
N ALA A 246 -3.13 -1.70 -12.43
CA ALA A 246 -2.87 -1.46 -11.02
C ALA A 246 -1.45 -1.89 -10.62
N GLY A 247 -0.94 -1.42 -9.48
CA GLY A 247 0.26 -1.94 -8.82
C GLY A 247 -0.01 -3.28 -8.15
N GLY A 248 -1.19 -3.41 -7.56
CA GLY A 248 -1.73 -4.63 -6.98
C GLY A 248 -3.26 -4.66 -7.01
N VAL A 249 -3.84 -5.84 -6.78
CA VAL A 249 -5.27 -6.03 -6.67
C VAL A 249 -5.62 -7.19 -5.77
N ALA A 250 -6.60 -6.99 -4.88
CA ALA A 250 -7.03 -8.02 -3.93
C ALA A 250 -8.51 -7.92 -3.59
N TYR A 251 -9.16 -9.06 -3.34
CA TYR A 251 -10.48 -9.09 -2.70
C TYR A 251 -10.35 -8.70 -1.23
N VAL A 252 -11.20 -7.77 -0.76
CA VAL A 252 -11.15 -7.27 0.61
C VAL A 252 -11.89 -8.19 1.57
N ASN A 253 -11.35 -8.33 2.81
CA ASN A 253 -11.97 -9.10 3.92
C ASN A 253 -12.35 -10.55 3.53
N ALA A 254 -11.56 -11.18 2.69
CA ALA A 254 -11.80 -12.54 2.20
C ALA A 254 -11.04 -13.61 2.99
N PHE A 255 -9.88 -13.25 3.60
CA PHE A 255 -9.02 -14.17 4.34
C PHE A 255 -9.76 -14.85 5.51
N GLY A 256 -9.51 -16.13 5.71
CA GLY A 256 -10.12 -16.90 6.78
C GLY A 256 -11.56 -17.36 6.52
N THR A 257 -12.24 -16.82 5.50
CA THR A 257 -13.60 -17.24 5.12
C THR A 257 -13.60 -18.62 4.47
N THR A 258 -14.70 -19.34 4.56
CA THR A 258 -14.85 -20.67 3.93
C THR A 258 -14.73 -20.65 2.41
N THR A 259 -14.93 -19.49 1.80
CA THR A 259 -14.88 -19.27 0.35
C THR A 259 -13.57 -18.61 -0.11
N TYR A 260 -12.61 -18.38 0.79
CA TYR A 260 -11.37 -17.67 0.46
C TYR A 260 -10.62 -18.24 -0.75
N ALA A 261 -10.68 -19.56 -0.94
CA ALA A 261 -10.06 -20.22 -2.09
C ALA A 261 -10.50 -19.64 -3.46
N LYS A 262 -11.69 -19.02 -3.52
CA LYS A 262 -12.20 -18.37 -4.74
C LYS A 262 -11.64 -16.98 -4.99
N TYR A 263 -11.09 -16.33 -3.97
CA TYR A 263 -10.72 -14.91 -3.96
C TYR A 263 -9.20 -14.67 -3.92
N ARG A 264 -8.43 -15.74 -3.82
CA ARG A 264 -6.96 -15.67 -3.96
C ARG A 264 -6.53 -16.03 -5.38
N PRO A 265 -5.33 -15.62 -5.81
CA PRO A 265 -4.34 -14.83 -5.09
C PRO A 265 -4.67 -13.34 -5.05
N ALA A 266 -3.98 -12.57 -4.20
CA ALA A 266 -3.73 -11.16 -4.45
C ALA A 266 -2.68 -11.08 -5.57
N TRP A 267 -2.88 -10.19 -6.54
CA TRP A 267 -1.99 -10.02 -7.68
C TRP A 267 -1.07 -8.82 -7.44
N ILE A 268 0.21 -8.99 -7.70
CA ILE A 268 1.22 -7.95 -7.57
C ILE A 268 1.95 -7.83 -8.91
N TYR A 269 2.05 -6.61 -9.44
CA TYR A 269 2.58 -6.36 -10.78
C TYR A 269 3.88 -5.54 -10.73
N PRO A 270 5.05 -6.18 -10.64
CA PRO A 270 6.35 -5.50 -10.55
C PRO A 270 6.59 -4.45 -11.61
N GLY A 271 6.16 -4.68 -12.86
CA GLY A 271 6.32 -3.74 -13.95
C GLY A 271 5.63 -2.38 -13.71
N ASN A 272 4.47 -2.39 -13.05
CA ASN A 272 3.75 -1.17 -12.66
C ASN A 272 4.35 -0.52 -11.40
N LEU A 273 5.22 -1.23 -10.69
CA LEU A 273 5.96 -0.80 -9.51
C LEU A 273 7.42 -0.46 -9.83
N SER A 274 7.71 -0.14 -11.10
CA SER A 274 9.05 0.19 -11.61
C SER A 274 10.09 -0.90 -11.39
N ASN A 275 9.68 -2.13 -11.08
CA ASN A 275 10.51 -3.27 -10.66
C ASN A 275 11.39 -2.98 -9.42
N VAL A 276 10.98 -2.03 -8.58
CA VAL A 276 11.68 -1.69 -7.34
C VAL A 276 11.28 -2.65 -6.24
N GLU A 277 12.24 -3.32 -5.60
CA GLU A 277 12.03 -4.38 -4.61
C GLU A 277 11.21 -3.93 -3.40
N SER A 278 11.50 -2.73 -2.88
CA SER A 278 10.73 -2.15 -1.76
C SER A 278 9.28 -1.89 -2.13
N TYR A 279 9.03 -1.42 -3.35
CA TYR A 279 7.66 -1.17 -3.84
C TYR A 279 6.88 -2.46 -4.04
N ILE A 280 7.53 -3.51 -4.56
CA ILE A 280 6.92 -4.83 -4.71
C ILE A 280 6.57 -5.43 -3.35
N ALA A 281 7.45 -5.30 -2.36
CA ALA A 281 7.21 -5.77 -1.00
C ALA A 281 6.04 -5.03 -0.34
N GLU A 282 6.04 -3.70 -0.44
CA GLU A 282 4.98 -2.86 0.13
C GLU A 282 3.63 -3.16 -0.52
N ALA A 283 3.58 -3.28 -1.86
CA ALA A 283 2.37 -3.70 -2.55
C ALA A 283 1.91 -5.11 -2.10
N ALA A 284 2.81 -6.06 -1.91
CA ALA A 284 2.44 -7.39 -1.42
C ALA A 284 1.84 -7.34 -0.01
N SER A 285 2.44 -6.57 0.90
CA SER A 285 1.91 -6.37 2.25
C SER A 285 0.56 -5.66 2.23
N HIS A 286 0.41 -4.61 1.43
CA HIS A 286 -0.81 -3.82 1.23
C HIS A 286 -1.98 -4.69 0.71
N GLU A 287 -1.79 -5.42 -0.38
CA GLU A 287 -2.84 -6.23 -0.99
C GLU A 287 -3.29 -7.39 -0.07
N ILE A 288 -2.36 -7.97 0.68
CA ILE A 288 -2.73 -8.95 1.70
C ILE A 288 -3.43 -8.29 2.89
N GLY A 289 -3.09 -7.05 3.24
CA GLY A 289 -3.86 -6.22 4.18
C GLY A 289 -5.33 -6.10 3.77
N HIS A 290 -5.61 -5.84 2.48
CA HIS A 290 -6.98 -5.87 1.96
C HIS A 290 -7.64 -7.24 2.12
N ASN A 291 -6.96 -8.34 1.82
CA ASN A 291 -7.50 -9.68 2.08
C ASN A 291 -7.93 -9.86 3.54
N MET A 292 -7.24 -9.24 4.48
CA MET A 292 -7.52 -9.27 5.93
C MET A 292 -8.56 -8.25 6.38
N GLY A 293 -9.05 -7.39 5.48
CA GLY A 293 -10.15 -6.46 5.76
C GLY A 293 -9.72 -5.02 6.00
N LEU A 294 -8.47 -4.68 5.71
CA LEU A 294 -7.96 -3.32 5.85
C LEU A 294 -8.35 -2.44 4.65
N SER A 295 -8.64 -1.18 4.92
CA SER A 295 -8.93 -0.13 3.95
C SER A 295 -7.76 0.84 3.84
N HIS A 296 -7.80 1.74 2.87
CA HIS A 296 -6.69 2.68 2.67
C HIS A 296 -6.51 3.66 3.83
N ASP A 297 -5.26 3.95 4.11
CA ASP A 297 -4.79 5.04 4.95
C ASP A 297 -4.62 6.30 4.11
N GLY A 298 -5.63 7.15 4.12
CA GLY A 298 -5.66 8.42 3.40
C GLY A 298 -5.77 9.61 4.34
N LYS A 299 -6.19 10.76 3.79
CA LYS A 299 -6.35 11.99 4.56
C LYS A 299 -7.70 12.64 4.31
N THR A 300 -8.22 13.33 5.32
CA THR A 300 -9.49 14.07 5.25
C THR A 300 -9.47 15.28 4.29
N ASP A 301 -8.34 15.58 3.65
CA ASP A 301 -8.20 16.61 2.63
C ASP A 301 -8.52 16.12 1.19
N GLY A 302 -8.91 14.87 1.02
CA GLY A 302 -9.21 14.26 -0.28
C GLY A 302 -8.13 13.31 -0.79
N THR A 303 -7.02 13.16 -0.07
CA THR A 303 -5.94 12.23 -0.42
C THR A 303 -6.40 10.81 -0.09
N GLU A 304 -6.54 9.95 -1.08
CA GLU A 304 -6.93 8.54 -0.92
C GLU A 304 -5.82 7.73 -0.24
N TYR A 305 -4.60 7.93 -0.68
CA TYR A 305 -3.41 7.23 -0.15
C TYR A 305 -2.46 8.23 0.49
N TYR A 306 -2.22 8.11 1.78
CA TYR A 306 -1.25 8.96 2.45
C TYR A 306 0.18 8.51 2.14
N GLY A 307 0.96 9.39 1.50
CA GLY A 307 2.35 9.12 1.13
C GLY A 307 3.37 9.28 2.27
N GLY A 308 2.91 9.40 3.50
CA GLY A 308 3.79 9.54 4.66
C GLY A 308 4.41 10.95 4.82
N HIS A 309 5.34 11.06 5.76
CA HIS A 309 6.04 12.31 6.11
C HIS A 309 7.48 12.06 6.54
N GLY A 310 8.21 13.14 6.83
CA GLY A 310 9.61 13.08 7.20
C GLY A 310 10.53 12.97 5.98
N SER A 311 11.82 12.89 6.23
CA SER A 311 12.87 12.76 5.21
C SER A 311 14.06 11.98 5.76
N GLY A 312 14.85 11.34 4.88
CA GLY A 312 15.96 10.49 5.29
C GLY A 312 15.51 9.37 6.22
N ASP A 313 16.37 8.95 7.13
CA ASP A 313 16.18 7.79 8.01
C ASP A 313 14.93 7.85 8.91
N ILE A 314 14.35 9.04 9.08
CA ILE A 314 13.12 9.25 9.86
C ILE A 314 11.88 9.45 9.00
N SER A 315 11.96 9.18 7.69
CA SER A 315 10.77 9.20 6.83
C SER A 315 9.89 7.99 7.14
N TRP A 316 8.59 8.23 7.24
CA TRP A 316 7.59 7.23 7.61
C TRP A 316 6.35 7.31 6.72
N GLY A 317 5.74 6.19 6.41
CA GLY A 317 4.45 6.08 5.75
C GLY A 317 3.66 4.86 6.21
N PRO A 318 2.31 4.88 6.17
CA PRO A 318 1.50 3.72 6.51
C PRO A 318 1.48 2.72 5.36
N LEU A 319 1.46 1.42 5.68
CA LEU A 319 1.39 0.33 4.70
C LEU A 319 0.09 0.35 3.88
N MET A 320 -1.05 0.71 4.51
CA MET A 320 -2.31 0.86 3.77
C MET A 320 -2.45 2.23 3.07
N GLY A 321 -1.39 3.05 3.07
CA GLY A 321 -1.23 4.24 2.25
C GLY A 321 -0.34 3.98 1.04
N THR A 322 0.53 4.96 0.71
CA THR A 322 1.58 4.85 -0.30
C THR A 322 2.92 5.25 0.31
N GLY A 323 3.41 4.47 1.25
CA GLY A 323 4.71 4.66 1.91
C GLY A 323 5.92 4.50 0.99
N TYR A 324 5.71 4.23 -0.29
CA TYR A 324 6.73 4.04 -1.32
C TYR A 324 7.80 5.14 -1.27
N GLY A 325 9.05 4.73 -1.16
CA GLY A 325 10.16 5.66 -1.00
C GLY A 325 10.33 6.25 0.40
N ARG A 326 9.62 5.74 1.41
CA ARG A 326 9.91 6.01 2.82
C ARG A 326 10.86 4.96 3.37
N ASN A 327 11.72 5.37 4.31
CA ASN A 327 12.66 4.44 4.94
C ASN A 327 11.98 3.52 5.96
N VAL A 328 10.81 3.94 6.46
CA VAL A 328 10.00 3.16 7.39
C VAL A 328 8.57 3.13 6.89
N SER A 329 8.03 1.95 6.64
CA SER A 329 6.61 1.72 6.43
C SER A 329 6.07 0.81 7.55
N GLN A 330 4.87 1.08 8.03
CA GLN A 330 4.27 0.35 9.15
C GLN A 330 2.75 0.30 9.04
N TRP A 331 2.15 -0.68 9.70
CA TRP A 331 0.73 -0.71 10.01
C TRP A 331 0.36 0.49 10.87
N SER A 332 -0.80 1.06 10.66
CA SER A 332 -1.24 2.31 11.26
C SER A 332 -2.62 2.16 11.92
N LYS A 333 -3.02 3.12 12.69
CA LYS A 333 -4.40 3.36 13.12
C LYS A 333 -4.75 4.85 13.06
N GLY A 334 -4.16 5.53 12.09
CA GLY A 334 -4.42 6.94 11.85
C GLY A 334 -3.64 7.89 12.76
N GLU A 335 -2.45 7.53 13.25
CA GLU A 335 -1.60 8.41 14.07
C GLU A 335 -0.85 9.45 13.25
N TYR A 336 -1.47 10.02 12.23
CA TYR A 336 -0.90 11.08 11.41
C TYR A 336 -1.92 12.21 11.17
N TYR A 337 -1.41 13.36 10.76
CA TYR A 337 -2.23 14.56 10.60
C TYR A 337 -3.27 14.40 9.48
N LEU A 338 -4.53 14.71 9.78
CA LEU A 338 -5.69 14.56 8.91
C LEU A 338 -5.99 13.10 8.48
N ALA A 339 -5.63 12.11 9.27
CA ALA A 339 -6.01 10.73 8.95
C ALA A 339 -7.54 10.61 8.70
N ASN A 340 -7.90 9.93 7.61
CA ASN A 340 -9.29 9.64 7.27
C ASN A 340 -9.75 8.29 7.80
N ASN A 341 -8.82 7.39 8.07
CA ASN A 341 -9.02 6.05 8.58
C ASN A 341 -8.41 5.93 9.98
N THR A 342 -9.12 5.31 10.91
CA THR A 342 -8.66 5.01 12.27
C THR A 342 -8.82 3.53 12.59
N GLN A 343 -8.93 2.70 11.58
CA GLN A 343 -8.86 1.24 11.71
C GLN A 343 -7.51 0.88 12.34
N ASP A 344 -7.53 -0.02 13.31
CA ASP A 344 -6.29 -0.54 13.90
C ASP A 344 -5.84 -1.72 13.02
N ASP A 345 -4.71 -1.55 12.34
CA ASP A 345 -4.18 -2.53 11.40
C ASP A 345 -3.47 -3.70 12.09
N LEU A 346 -3.26 -3.63 13.43
CA LEU A 346 -2.58 -4.66 14.23
C LEU A 346 -3.54 -5.67 14.87
#